data_7feb9458844d16a32fa2e66b8ddae807
#
_entry.id   7feb9458844d16a32fa2e66b8ddae807
#
_cell.length_a   1.000
_cell.length_b   1.000
_cell.length_c   1.000
_cell.angle_alpha   90.00
_cell.angle_beta   90.00
_cell.angle_gamma   90.00
#
_symmetry.space_group_name_H-M   'P 1'
#
loop_
_entity.id
_entity.type
_entity.pdbx_description
1 polymer ?
#
loop_
_entity_poly.entity_id
_entity_poly.type
_entity_poly.pdbx_seq_one_letter_code
_entity_poly.pdbx_strand_id
1 'polypeptide(L)'
;MTHNPFYPYDSGQRNAEKPTPHNIKNAPLPPRTASITRITNETKIQISLSLDGGILPPYEPCTHFPAPSDPAEAEASKKGIIPNKASPHATQFTPTQQITINTGIGFLDHMLHALAKHGGWSLAVRAKGDLFIDDHHTTEDTFLALGSAFTEALGARQSLARFGRGDAPLDEALSWAVIDLSSRPWAVINIGFRREKIGDLSTEMITHGLQSFAQAAGVTLHVGCTYGDNDHHRAESAFKALAVAIRTACTRRVEGEVGAGDVVSTKGVL
;
A
#
# COMPACT_ATOMS: atom_id res chain seq x y z
N MET A 1 54.41 39.10 -26.67
CA MET A 1 55.37 38.02 -26.45
C MET A 1 54.70 37.14 -25.36
N THR A 2 54.27 35.94 -25.60
CA THR A 2 54.66 34.82 -26.44
C THR A 2 53.43 33.93 -26.74
N HIS A 3 53.33 33.51 -27.96
CA HIS A 3 52.39 32.49 -28.45
C HIS A 3 52.63 31.13 -27.79
N ASN A 4 51.55 30.35 -27.58
CA ASN A 4 51.65 28.91 -27.48
C ASN A 4 50.66 28.26 -28.49
N PRO A 5 51.16 27.41 -29.38
CA PRO A 5 50.36 26.84 -30.45
C PRO A 5 49.98 25.36 -30.19
N PHE A 6 48.89 24.94 -30.82
CA PHE A 6 48.55 23.60 -31.27
C PHE A 6 48.03 22.58 -30.24
N TYR A 7 46.70 22.32 -30.37
CA TYR A 7 46.19 20.94 -30.42
C TYR A 7 45.22 20.82 -31.62
N PRO A 8 45.31 19.75 -32.42
CA PRO A 8 44.48 19.56 -33.59
C PRO A 8 43.06 19.13 -33.20
N TYR A 9 42.11 19.73 -33.88
CA TYR A 9 40.69 19.42 -33.80
C TYR A 9 40.47 18.09 -34.54
N ASP A 10 40.14 17.01 -33.81
CA ASP A 10 39.69 15.74 -34.40
C ASP A 10 38.19 15.79 -34.70
N SER A 11 37.86 15.92 -35.97
CA SER A 11 36.51 15.92 -36.52
C SER A 11 36.00 14.52 -36.77
N GLY A 12 35.72 13.75 -35.69
CA GLY A 12 35.32 12.36 -35.83
C GLY A 12 34.30 11.85 -34.79
N GLN A 13 33.37 12.67 -34.33
CA GLN A 13 32.25 12.16 -33.53
C GLN A 13 30.96 12.07 -34.36
N ARG A 14 30.58 10.83 -34.66
CA ARG A 14 29.27 10.45 -35.20
C ARG A 14 28.16 11.03 -34.32
N ASN A 15 27.25 11.76 -34.93
CA ASN A 15 26.00 12.24 -34.32
C ASN A 15 25.23 11.07 -33.75
N ALA A 16 25.37 10.84 -32.47
CA ALA A 16 24.34 10.16 -31.70
C ALA A 16 23.17 11.16 -31.59
N GLU A 17 22.10 10.94 -32.33
CA GLU A 17 20.87 11.71 -32.20
C GLU A 17 20.47 11.73 -30.73
N LYS A 18 20.51 12.90 -30.12
CA LYS A 18 19.89 13.11 -28.81
C LYS A 18 18.41 12.80 -28.98
N PRO A 19 17.80 11.95 -28.12
CA PRO A 19 16.38 11.66 -28.19
C PRO A 19 15.61 12.99 -28.13
N THR A 20 14.77 13.21 -29.14
CA THR A 20 13.92 14.40 -29.23
C THR A 20 12.95 14.43 -28.05
N PRO A 21 12.70 15.59 -27.42
CA PRO A 21 11.86 15.73 -26.20
C PRO A 21 10.41 15.27 -26.36
N HIS A 22 9.95 15.01 -27.58
CA HIS A 22 8.54 14.67 -27.85
C HIS A 22 8.13 13.21 -27.57
N ASN A 23 9.07 12.28 -27.37
CA ASN A 23 8.74 10.86 -27.16
C ASN A 23 8.73 10.40 -25.69
N ILE A 24 9.05 11.30 -24.74
CA ILE A 24 9.07 10.96 -23.31
C ILE A 24 7.68 11.18 -22.66
N LYS A 25 6.78 11.93 -23.30
CA LYS A 25 5.49 12.37 -22.71
C LYS A 25 4.45 11.29 -22.50
N ASN A 26 4.62 10.07 -23.03
CA ASN A 26 3.60 9.03 -22.98
C ASN A 26 4.08 7.66 -22.45
N ALA A 27 5.29 7.56 -21.92
CA ALA A 27 5.70 6.31 -21.27
C ALA A 27 4.91 6.16 -19.95
N PRO A 28 4.23 5.01 -19.71
CA PRO A 28 3.58 4.77 -18.45
C PRO A 28 4.61 4.84 -17.32
N LEU A 29 4.27 5.56 -16.25
CA LEU A 29 5.12 5.63 -15.07
C LEU A 29 5.33 4.22 -14.51
N PRO A 30 6.53 3.89 -14.01
CA PRO A 30 6.76 2.58 -13.42
C PRO A 30 5.79 2.33 -12.26
N PRO A 31 5.29 1.09 -12.09
CA PRO A 31 4.40 0.75 -10.99
C PRO A 31 5.13 0.90 -9.65
N ARG A 32 4.41 1.35 -8.63
CA ARG A 32 4.88 1.47 -7.25
C ARG A 32 4.63 0.17 -6.52
N THR A 33 5.66 -0.62 -6.37
CA THR A 33 5.55 -1.98 -5.81
C THR A 33 6.53 -2.21 -4.67
N ALA A 34 6.17 -3.09 -3.75
CA ALA A 34 7.04 -3.57 -2.67
C ALA A 34 6.73 -5.03 -2.30
N SER A 35 7.73 -5.71 -1.78
CA SER A 35 7.58 -7.04 -1.18
C SER A 35 8.30 -7.05 0.17
N ILE A 36 7.55 -7.26 1.25
CA ILE A 36 8.05 -7.21 2.62
C ILE A 36 7.90 -8.57 3.29
N THR A 37 8.94 -8.97 3.99
CA THR A 37 8.92 -10.12 4.90
C THR A 37 9.24 -9.64 6.32
N ARG A 38 8.30 -9.82 7.24
CA ARG A 38 8.46 -9.51 8.67
C ARG A 38 8.39 -10.82 9.46
N ILE A 39 9.43 -11.10 10.24
CA ILE A 39 9.54 -12.30 11.08
C ILE A 39 9.87 -11.85 12.49
N THR A 40 9.03 -12.24 13.44
CA THR A 40 9.26 -12.10 14.88
C THR A 40 9.16 -13.49 15.53
N ASN A 41 9.31 -13.58 16.84
CA ASN A 41 9.05 -14.84 17.54
C ASN A 41 7.57 -15.23 17.48
N GLU A 42 6.66 -14.24 17.46
CA GLU A 42 5.21 -14.38 17.57
C GLU A 42 4.54 -14.52 16.19
N THR A 43 5.04 -13.79 15.20
CA THR A 43 4.40 -13.72 13.87
C THR A 43 5.39 -13.94 12.73
N LYS A 44 4.87 -14.44 11.60
CA LYS A 44 5.57 -14.56 10.31
C LYS A 44 4.64 -13.99 9.25
N ILE A 45 5.03 -12.89 8.60
CA ILE A 45 4.17 -12.14 7.69
C ILE A 45 4.92 -11.85 6.40
N GLN A 46 4.25 -12.04 5.27
CA GLN A 46 4.70 -11.56 3.98
C GLN A 46 3.62 -10.75 3.30
N ILE A 47 4.02 -9.62 2.75
CA ILE A 47 3.17 -8.71 1.99
C ILE A 47 3.80 -8.44 0.64
N SER A 48 2.99 -8.54 -0.41
CA SER A 48 3.32 -8.05 -1.74
C SER A 48 2.27 -7.03 -2.13
N LEU A 49 2.71 -5.84 -2.53
CA LEU A 49 1.87 -4.67 -2.76
C LEU A 49 2.21 -4.01 -4.10
N SER A 50 1.17 -3.61 -4.83
CA SER A 50 1.25 -2.62 -5.91
C SER A 50 0.21 -1.53 -5.67
N LEU A 51 0.64 -0.29 -5.49
CA LEU A 51 -0.25 0.86 -5.29
C LEU A 51 -0.99 1.26 -6.56
N ASP A 52 -0.51 0.83 -7.71
CA ASP A 52 -1.06 1.15 -9.02
C ASP A 52 -1.89 -0.01 -9.63
N GLY A 53 -2.16 -1.04 -8.82
CA GLY A 53 -2.81 -2.26 -9.29
C GLY A 53 -1.90 -3.12 -10.18
N GLY A 54 -2.48 -3.96 -11.05
CA GLY A 54 -1.73 -4.82 -11.97
C GLY A 54 -1.09 -6.03 -11.29
N ILE A 55 0.06 -6.46 -11.82
CA ILE A 55 0.79 -7.64 -11.36
C ILE A 55 1.56 -7.33 -10.08
N LEU A 56 1.49 -8.24 -9.13
CA LEU A 56 2.23 -8.16 -7.87
C LEU A 56 3.69 -8.61 -8.05
N PRO A 57 4.65 -7.96 -7.35
CA PRO A 57 5.98 -8.53 -7.22
C PRO A 57 5.92 -9.86 -6.47
N PRO A 58 6.81 -10.83 -6.79
CA PRO A 58 6.84 -12.09 -6.06
C PRO A 58 7.22 -11.83 -4.59
N TYR A 59 6.76 -12.72 -3.70
CA TYR A 59 7.26 -12.73 -2.33
C TYR A 59 8.75 -13.07 -2.31
N GLU A 60 9.47 -12.48 -1.38
CA GLU A 60 10.84 -12.93 -1.09
C GLU A 60 10.83 -14.39 -0.59
N PRO A 61 11.85 -15.19 -0.96
CA PRO A 61 11.99 -16.53 -0.44
C PRO A 61 12.02 -16.54 1.10
N CYS A 62 11.20 -17.39 1.72
CA CYS A 62 11.12 -17.49 3.17
C CYS A 62 10.85 -18.93 3.60
N THR A 63 11.64 -19.43 4.55
CA THR A 63 11.52 -20.81 5.07
C THR A 63 10.20 -21.06 5.79
N HIS A 64 9.59 -20.03 6.36
CA HIS A 64 8.29 -20.11 7.03
C HIS A 64 7.10 -20.22 6.07
N PHE A 65 7.32 -19.85 4.80
CA PHE A 65 6.38 -19.95 3.71
C PHE A 65 7.07 -20.60 2.51
N PRO A 66 7.31 -21.91 2.55
CA PRO A 66 7.94 -22.62 1.46
C PRO A 66 7.19 -22.40 0.14
N ALA A 67 7.91 -22.52 -0.96
CA ALA A 67 7.30 -22.49 -2.28
C ALA A 67 6.22 -23.60 -2.37
N PRO A 68 5.15 -23.37 -3.14
CA PRO A 68 4.14 -24.38 -3.35
C PRO A 68 4.77 -25.69 -3.84
N SER A 69 4.42 -26.80 -3.21
CA SER A 69 4.81 -28.14 -3.66
C SER A 69 3.97 -28.64 -4.83
N ASP A 70 2.81 -28.02 -5.06
CA ASP A 70 1.94 -28.31 -6.20
C ASP A 70 2.46 -27.59 -7.46
N PRO A 71 2.74 -28.33 -8.56
CA PRO A 71 3.17 -27.73 -9.83
C PRO A 71 2.20 -26.68 -10.39
N ALA A 72 0.88 -26.85 -10.18
CA ALA A 72 -0.13 -25.88 -10.62
C ALA A 72 -0.05 -24.58 -9.82
N GLU A 73 0.15 -24.64 -8.50
CA GLU A 73 0.35 -23.48 -7.64
C GLU A 73 1.70 -22.81 -7.96
N ALA A 74 2.75 -23.58 -8.24
CA ALA A 74 4.05 -23.06 -8.63
C ALA A 74 3.98 -22.31 -9.98
N GLU A 75 3.23 -22.82 -10.95
CA GLU A 75 3.02 -22.16 -12.24
C GLU A 75 2.14 -20.90 -12.09
N ALA A 76 1.12 -20.93 -11.26
CA ALA A 76 0.31 -19.77 -10.93
C ALA A 76 1.17 -18.67 -10.27
N SER A 77 2.09 -19.05 -9.38
CA SER A 77 3.03 -18.13 -8.73
C SER A 77 3.96 -17.44 -9.73
N LYS A 78 4.44 -18.16 -10.75
CA LYS A 78 5.24 -17.57 -11.83
C LYS A 78 4.47 -16.54 -12.66
N LYS A 79 3.16 -16.67 -12.76
CA LYS A 79 2.26 -15.73 -13.44
C LYS A 79 1.83 -14.56 -12.55
N GLY A 80 2.45 -14.39 -11.38
CA GLY A 80 2.08 -13.36 -10.41
C GLY A 80 0.79 -13.67 -9.66
N ILE A 81 0.22 -14.87 -9.84
CA ILE A 81 -0.89 -15.35 -9.03
C ILE A 81 -0.28 -16.01 -7.81
N ILE A 82 -0.38 -15.35 -6.67
CA ILE A 82 0.18 -15.87 -5.42
C ILE A 82 -0.79 -16.92 -4.86
N PRO A 83 -0.40 -18.22 -4.86
CA PRO A 83 -1.24 -19.25 -4.28
C PRO A 83 -1.34 -19.00 -2.77
N ASN A 84 -2.54 -18.74 -2.32
CA ASN A 84 -2.85 -18.64 -0.92
C ASN A 84 -4.12 -19.46 -0.69
N LYS A 85 -4.14 -20.32 0.33
CA LYS A 85 -5.37 -20.97 0.79
C LYS A 85 -6.29 -19.95 1.51
N ALA A 86 -6.27 -18.70 1.02
CA ALA A 86 -7.19 -17.68 1.47
C ALA A 86 -8.63 -18.16 1.21
N SER A 87 -9.51 -17.77 2.08
CA SER A 87 -10.94 -17.90 1.84
C SER A 87 -11.28 -17.31 0.47
N PRO A 88 -12.18 -17.93 -0.32
CA PRO A 88 -12.65 -17.33 -1.58
C PRO A 88 -13.14 -15.88 -1.42
N HIS A 89 -13.54 -15.54 -0.21
CA HIS A 89 -14.01 -14.23 0.20
C HIS A 89 -12.90 -13.14 0.16
N ALA A 90 -11.67 -13.52 0.48
CA ALA A 90 -10.52 -12.62 0.50
C ALA A 90 -9.61 -12.79 -0.74
N THR A 91 -10.11 -13.42 -1.80
CA THR A 91 -9.39 -13.65 -3.05
C THR A 91 -10.18 -13.07 -4.22
N GLN A 92 -9.58 -12.13 -4.94
CA GLN A 92 -10.17 -11.52 -6.12
C GLN A 92 -9.10 -11.24 -7.18
N PHE A 93 -9.35 -11.69 -8.41
CA PHE A 93 -8.51 -11.40 -9.57
C PHE A 93 -9.36 -10.71 -10.63
N THR A 94 -8.90 -9.56 -11.09
CA THR A 94 -9.45 -8.79 -12.20
C THR A 94 -8.32 -8.41 -13.15
N PRO A 95 -8.59 -7.90 -14.35
CA PRO A 95 -7.53 -7.42 -15.25
C PRO A 95 -6.63 -6.34 -14.64
N THR A 96 -7.12 -5.61 -13.65
CA THR A 96 -6.43 -4.46 -13.06
C THR A 96 -6.01 -4.67 -11.60
N GLN A 97 -6.46 -5.73 -10.95
CA GLN A 97 -6.16 -5.97 -9.53
C GLN A 97 -5.99 -7.46 -9.21
N GLN A 98 -5.01 -7.75 -8.40
CA GLN A 98 -4.80 -9.05 -7.78
C GLN A 98 -4.88 -8.88 -6.26
N ILE A 99 -5.88 -9.49 -5.61
CA ILE A 99 -6.04 -9.42 -4.16
C ILE A 99 -6.12 -10.84 -3.62
N THR A 100 -5.26 -11.17 -2.65
CA THR A 100 -5.31 -12.45 -1.95
C THR A 100 -4.76 -12.28 -0.53
N ILE A 101 -5.62 -12.45 0.47
CA ILE A 101 -5.31 -12.12 1.85
C ILE A 101 -5.64 -13.31 2.76
N ASN A 102 -4.70 -13.67 3.62
CA ASN A 102 -4.86 -14.70 4.62
C ASN A 102 -4.02 -14.37 5.85
N THR A 103 -4.64 -13.74 6.83
CA THR A 103 -4.03 -13.45 8.14
C THR A 103 -4.39 -14.50 9.19
N GLY A 104 -5.36 -15.36 8.90
CA GLY A 104 -5.98 -16.26 9.86
C GLY A 104 -7.12 -15.62 10.67
N ILE A 105 -7.37 -14.33 10.48
CA ILE A 105 -8.45 -13.55 11.13
C ILE A 105 -9.41 -13.09 10.04
N GLY A 106 -10.58 -13.73 9.93
CA GLY A 106 -11.48 -13.55 8.80
C GLY A 106 -11.96 -12.12 8.60
N PHE A 107 -12.26 -11.39 9.68
CA PHE A 107 -12.69 -10.00 9.57
C PHE A 107 -11.56 -9.05 9.19
N LEU A 108 -10.33 -9.31 9.62
CA LEU A 108 -9.15 -8.56 9.17
C LEU A 108 -8.90 -8.76 7.67
N ASP A 109 -8.99 -10.01 7.19
CA ASP A 109 -8.88 -10.33 5.76
C ASP A 109 -9.90 -9.55 4.95
N HIS A 110 -11.16 -9.46 5.42
CA HIS A 110 -12.22 -8.70 4.79
C HIS A 110 -11.91 -7.19 4.76
N MET A 111 -11.41 -6.62 5.84
CA MET A 111 -11.07 -5.19 5.91
C MET A 111 -9.89 -4.83 4.99
N LEU A 112 -8.85 -5.65 4.97
CA LEU A 112 -7.71 -5.44 4.06
C LEU A 112 -8.11 -5.64 2.59
N HIS A 113 -9.04 -6.57 2.32
CA HIS A 113 -9.62 -6.74 0.98
C HIS A 113 -10.39 -5.46 0.55
N ALA A 114 -11.24 -4.91 1.43
CA ALA A 114 -11.96 -3.67 1.16
C ALA A 114 -10.99 -2.49 0.92
N LEU A 115 -9.94 -2.37 1.75
CA LEU A 115 -8.90 -1.36 1.59
C LEU A 115 -8.22 -1.46 0.21
N ALA A 116 -7.74 -2.65 -0.15
CA ALA A 116 -7.08 -2.87 -1.43
C ALA A 116 -8.02 -2.62 -2.61
N LYS A 117 -9.25 -3.14 -2.53
CA LYS A 117 -10.23 -3.02 -3.60
C LYS A 117 -10.58 -1.57 -3.91
N HIS A 118 -10.93 -0.80 -2.91
CA HIS A 118 -11.34 0.61 -3.05
C HIS A 118 -10.15 1.56 -3.22
N GLY A 119 -8.95 1.16 -2.74
CA GLY A 119 -7.68 1.86 -2.97
C GLY A 119 -7.13 1.70 -4.39
N GLY A 120 -7.63 0.73 -5.15
CA GLY A 120 -7.10 0.39 -6.48
C GLY A 120 -5.81 -0.42 -6.43
N TRP A 121 -5.46 -1.00 -5.26
CA TRP A 121 -4.23 -1.76 -5.05
C TRP A 121 -4.35 -3.20 -5.53
N SER A 122 -3.23 -3.76 -6.00
CA SER A 122 -3.03 -5.20 -5.88
C SER A 122 -2.32 -5.48 -4.56
N LEU A 123 -2.83 -6.46 -3.79
CA LEU A 123 -2.35 -6.78 -2.46
C LEU A 123 -2.40 -8.28 -2.19
N ALA A 124 -1.26 -8.84 -1.83
CA ALA A 124 -1.20 -10.18 -1.29
C ALA A 124 -0.62 -10.15 0.12
N VAL A 125 -1.31 -10.79 1.06
CA VAL A 125 -0.91 -10.91 2.46
C VAL A 125 -1.01 -12.36 2.88
N ARG A 126 0.03 -12.88 3.51
CA ARG A 126 -0.01 -14.15 4.22
C ARG A 126 0.65 -14.01 5.58
N ALA A 127 -0.03 -14.46 6.61
CA ALA A 127 0.46 -14.39 7.98
C ALA A 127 0.30 -15.74 8.68
N LYS A 128 1.20 -15.99 9.61
CA LYS A 128 1.12 -17.03 10.63
C LYS A 128 1.49 -16.38 11.95
N GLY A 129 0.51 -16.22 12.82
CA GLY A 129 0.71 -15.65 14.15
C GLY A 129 0.24 -16.62 15.24
N ASP A 130 0.44 -16.20 16.46
CA ASP A 130 0.12 -16.93 17.68
C ASP A 130 -1.36 -16.70 18.12
N LEU A 131 -2.29 -16.90 17.19
CA LEU A 131 -3.74 -16.71 17.40
C LEU A 131 -4.33 -17.52 18.57
N PHE A 132 -3.57 -18.48 19.10
CA PHE A 132 -3.96 -19.21 20.33
C PHE A 132 -3.82 -18.33 21.59
N ILE A 133 -3.07 -17.23 21.52
CA ILE A 133 -3.01 -16.18 22.56
C ILE A 133 -4.21 -15.26 22.37
N ASP A 134 -4.20 -14.47 21.30
CA ASP A 134 -5.28 -13.59 20.85
C ASP A 134 -5.00 -13.07 19.42
N ASP A 135 -5.74 -12.06 19.00
CA ASP A 135 -5.61 -11.41 17.70
C ASP A 135 -4.61 -10.23 17.67
N HIS A 136 -4.00 -9.87 18.80
CA HIS A 136 -3.18 -8.67 18.96
C HIS A 136 -1.94 -8.69 18.06
N HIS A 137 -1.00 -9.62 18.31
CA HIS A 137 0.28 -9.65 17.62
C HIS A 137 0.13 -9.81 16.11
N THR A 138 -0.81 -10.67 15.69
CA THR A 138 -1.06 -10.89 14.26
C THR A 138 -1.60 -9.65 13.56
N THR A 139 -2.53 -8.94 14.21
CA THR A 139 -3.11 -7.71 13.65
C THR A 139 -2.09 -6.59 13.62
N GLU A 140 -1.42 -6.30 14.74
CA GLU A 140 -0.40 -5.26 14.84
C GLU A 140 0.69 -5.45 13.78
N ASP A 141 1.32 -6.62 13.77
CA ASP A 141 2.43 -6.91 12.87
C ASP A 141 2.02 -6.92 11.39
N THR A 142 0.77 -7.28 11.08
CA THR A 142 0.23 -7.18 9.71
C THR A 142 0.14 -5.72 9.28
N PHE A 143 -0.34 -4.83 10.13
CA PHE A 143 -0.41 -3.40 9.81
C PHE A 143 0.96 -2.72 9.79
N LEU A 144 1.90 -3.12 10.66
CA LEU A 144 3.29 -2.65 10.61
C LEU A 144 3.95 -3.07 9.28
N ALA A 145 3.80 -4.33 8.87
CA ALA A 145 4.33 -4.83 7.61
C ALA A 145 3.67 -4.12 6.40
N LEU A 146 2.35 -3.88 6.45
CA LEU A 146 1.63 -3.16 5.40
C LEU A 146 2.08 -1.70 5.31
N GLY A 147 2.30 -1.03 6.44
CA GLY A 147 2.83 0.34 6.46
C GLY A 147 4.24 0.43 5.88
N SER A 148 5.10 -0.56 6.19
CA SER A 148 6.44 -0.67 5.62
C SER A 148 6.39 -0.91 4.11
N ALA A 149 5.55 -1.84 3.64
CA ALA A 149 5.34 -2.08 2.21
C ALA A 149 4.80 -0.83 1.49
N PHE A 150 3.87 -0.10 2.12
CA PHE A 150 3.34 1.14 1.59
C PHE A 150 4.43 2.21 1.40
N THR A 151 5.27 2.44 2.40
CA THR A 151 6.37 3.41 2.33
C THR A 151 7.39 3.02 1.26
N GLU A 152 7.76 1.75 1.19
CA GLU A 152 8.71 1.26 0.19
C GLU A 152 8.15 1.41 -1.23
N ALA A 153 6.89 0.99 -1.46
CA ALA A 153 6.24 1.14 -2.76
C ALA A 153 6.06 2.62 -3.14
N LEU A 154 5.75 3.49 -2.18
CA LEU A 154 5.57 4.93 -2.42
C LEU A 154 6.89 5.59 -2.85
N GLY A 155 8.02 5.15 -2.31
CA GLY A 155 9.34 5.69 -2.58
C GLY A 155 9.49 7.16 -2.17
N ALA A 156 10.22 7.91 -2.98
CA ALA A 156 10.34 9.36 -2.78
C ALA A 156 8.96 10.03 -2.91
N ARG A 157 8.58 10.82 -1.93
CA ARG A 157 7.26 11.48 -1.85
C ARG A 157 7.23 12.77 -2.69
N GLN A 158 7.72 12.64 -3.94
CA GLN A 158 7.76 13.74 -4.92
C GLN A 158 6.62 13.56 -5.93
N SER A 159 6.19 14.65 -6.51
CA SER A 159 5.13 14.66 -7.54
C SER A 159 3.85 13.94 -7.08
N LEU A 160 3.49 14.06 -5.82
CA LEU A 160 2.26 13.47 -5.26
C LEU A 160 1.26 14.56 -4.87
N ALA A 161 -0.02 14.22 -4.83
CA ALA A 161 -1.04 15.09 -4.26
C ALA A 161 -0.79 15.37 -2.77
N ARG A 162 -0.16 14.42 -2.06
CA ARG A 162 0.24 14.45 -0.65
C ARG A 162 -0.93 14.36 0.34
N PHE A 163 -1.97 15.18 0.16
CA PHE A 163 -3.17 15.18 1.01
C PHE A 163 -4.29 14.42 0.32
N GLY A 164 -5.02 13.64 1.07
CA GLY A 164 -6.20 12.96 0.59
C GLY A 164 -7.30 12.95 1.63
N ARG A 165 -8.54 13.13 1.16
CA ARG A 165 -9.75 12.91 1.92
C ARG A 165 -10.61 11.88 1.20
N GLY A 166 -11.25 11.01 1.96
CA GLY A 166 -12.26 10.08 1.50
C GLY A 166 -13.43 10.06 2.46
N ASP A 167 -14.61 9.98 1.92
CA ASP A 167 -15.85 9.71 2.64
C ASP A 167 -16.49 8.49 1.99
N ALA A 168 -17.03 7.57 2.76
CA ALA A 168 -17.69 6.38 2.25
C ALA A 168 -18.85 5.95 3.14
N PRO A 169 -20.01 5.67 2.55
CA PRO A 169 -21.13 5.06 3.24
C PRO A 169 -21.05 3.53 3.18
N LEU A 170 -21.69 2.90 4.12
CA LEU A 170 -22.16 1.53 4.03
C LEU A 170 -23.50 1.45 4.75
N ASP A 171 -24.57 1.26 4.00
CA ASP A 171 -25.96 1.31 4.47
C ASP A 171 -26.18 2.52 5.39
N GLU A 172 -26.44 2.32 6.68
CA GLU A 172 -26.70 3.38 7.65
C GLU A 172 -25.43 4.01 8.24
N ALA A 173 -24.23 3.51 7.92
CA ALA A 173 -22.98 4.06 8.44
C ALA A 173 -22.34 5.02 7.45
N LEU A 174 -21.77 6.12 7.97
CA LEU A 174 -20.99 7.08 7.20
C LEU A 174 -19.65 7.34 7.90
N SER A 175 -18.57 7.05 7.21
CA SER A 175 -17.21 7.27 7.71
C SER A 175 -16.41 8.19 6.80
N TRP A 176 -15.37 8.79 7.37
CA TRP A 176 -14.42 9.65 6.68
C TRP A 176 -12.98 9.33 7.07
N ALA A 177 -12.05 9.64 6.19
CA ALA A 177 -10.63 9.59 6.47
C ALA A 177 -9.89 10.77 5.82
N VAL A 178 -8.82 11.23 6.48
CA VAL A 178 -7.89 12.24 5.94
C VAL A 178 -6.48 11.75 6.18
N ILE A 179 -5.63 11.84 5.16
CA ILE A 179 -4.23 11.43 5.23
C ILE A 179 -3.31 12.51 4.71
N ASP A 180 -2.15 12.69 5.38
CA ASP A 180 -1.01 13.46 4.92
C ASP A 180 0.21 12.54 4.80
N LEU A 181 0.80 12.43 3.62
CA LEU A 181 2.02 11.67 3.34
C LEU A 181 3.26 12.43 3.88
N SER A 182 3.24 12.78 5.15
CA SER A 182 4.07 13.81 5.79
C SER A 182 5.46 13.34 6.24
N SER A 183 5.77 12.05 6.19
CA SER A 183 6.92 11.43 6.89
C SER A 183 6.93 11.67 8.41
N ARG A 184 5.80 12.08 8.97
CA ARG A 184 5.57 12.29 10.41
C ARG A 184 4.43 11.39 10.88
N PRO A 185 4.73 10.28 11.56
CA PRO A 185 3.72 9.33 11.99
C PRO A 185 2.85 9.93 13.11
N TRP A 186 1.55 9.95 12.86
CA TRP A 186 0.53 10.29 13.83
C TRP A 186 -0.81 9.71 13.42
N ALA A 187 -1.61 9.26 14.37
CA ALA A 187 -2.94 8.76 14.08
C ALA A 187 -3.96 9.23 15.10
N VAL A 188 -5.12 9.65 14.59
CA VAL A 188 -6.33 9.92 15.39
C VAL A 188 -7.45 9.06 14.80
N ILE A 189 -7.82 8.02 15.53
CA ILE A 189 -8.81 7.04 15.08
C ILE A 189 -10.00 7.07 16.02
N ASN A 190 -11.16 7.45 15.51
CA ASN A 190 -12.40 7.55 16.27
C ASN A 190 -13.58 6.98 15.48
N ILE A 191 -13.65 5.64 15.42
CA ILE A 191 -14.73 4.94 14.71
C ILE A 191 -15.94 4.73 15.63
N GLY A 192 -15.73 4.69 16.95
CA GLY A 192 -16.79 4.61 17.94
C GLY A 192 -17.49 3.26 17.99
N PHE A 193 -16.70 2.18 18.00
CA PHE A 193 -17.21 0.82 18.17
C PHE A 193 -17.93 0.64 19.50
N ARG A 194 -18.93 -0.22 19.51
CA ARG A 194 -19.77 -0.56 20.68
C ARG A 194 -19.57 -1.99 21.16
N ARG A 195 -19.13 -2.88 20.27
CA ARG A 195 -18.85 -4.29 20.54
C ARG A 195 -17.37 -4.48 20.82
N GLU A 196 -17.04 -5.51 21.59
CA GLU A 196 -15.65 -5.91 21.82
C GLU A 196 -15.01 -6.54 20.59
N LYS A 197 -15.80 -7.29 19.81
CA LYS A 197 -15.32 -8.00 18.60
C LYS A 197 -16.31 -7.90 17.43
N ILE A 198 -15.74 -8.00 16.24
CA ILE A 198 -16.47 -8.24 14.98
C ILE A 198 -15.86 -9.50 14.36
N GLY A 199 -16.62 -10.60 14.29
CA GLY A 199 -16.03 -11.90 14.00
C GLY A 199 -14.96 -12.26 15.03
N ASP A 200 -13.80 -12.65 14.57
CA ASP A 200 -12.65 -13.01 15.43
C ASP A 200 -11.70 -11.83 15.70
N LEU A 201 -12.00 -10.63 15.18
CA LEU A 201 -11.18 -9.44 15.35
C LEU A 201 -11.71 -8.55 16.48
N SER A 202 -10.86 -8.23 17.44
CA SER A 202 -11.15 -7.25 18.50
C SER A 202 -11.25 -5.85 17.90
N THR A 203 -12.25 -5.08 18.33
CA THR A 203 -12.47 -3.71 17.80
C THR A 203 -11.35 -2.75 18.20
N GLU A 204 -10.73 -2.94 19.37
CA GLU A 204 -9.53 -2.21 19.77
C GLU A 204 -8.38 -2.45 18.80
N MET A 205 -8.25 -3.67 18.22
CA MET A 205 -7.20 -4.00 17.27
C MET A 205 -7.40 -3.35 15.90
N ILE A 206 -8.63 -2.98 15.54
CA ILE A 206 -8.87 -2.14 14.36
C ILE A 206 -8.25 -0.76 14.57
N THR A 207 -8.48 -0.16 15.72
CA THR A 207 -7.90 1.14 16.09
C THR A 207 -6.38 1.06 16.16
N HIS A 208 -5.85 0.09 16.91
CA HIS A 208 -4.42 -0.12 17.10
C HIS A 208 -3.70 -0.45 15.79
N GLY A 209 -4.28 -1.30 14.95
CA GLY A 209 -3.72 -1.64 13.64
C GLY A 209 -3.61 -0.42 12.71
N LEU A 210 -4.62 0.44 12.66
CA LEU A 210 -4.55 1.68 11.88
C LEU A 210 -3.49 2.65 12.44
N GLN A 211 -3.27 2.69 13.74
CA GLN A 211 -2.16 3.43 14.37
C GLN A 211 -0.80 2.85 13.97
N SER A 212 -0.67 1.52 14.02
CA SER A 212 0.53 0.78 13.61
C SER A 212 0.85 0.99 12.13
N PHE A 213 -0.18 0.98 11.27
CA PHE A 213 -0.02 1.35 9.86
C PHE A 213 0.52 2.77 9.70
N ALA A 214 -0.10 3.76 10.36
CA ALA A 214 0.33 5.16 10.26
C ALA A 214 1.77 5.34 10.73
N GLN A 215 2.16 4.65 11.80
CA GLN A 215 3.52 4.65 12.33
C GLN A 215 4.53 4.10 11.32
N ALA A 216 4.30 2.90 10.79
CA ALA A 216 5.21 2.25 9.86
C ALA A 216 5.21 2.93 8.48
N ALA A 217 4.06 3.43 8.03
CA ALA A 217 3.94 4.19 6.80
C ALA A 217 4.52 5.61 6.89
N GLY A 218 4.80 6.13 8.09
CA GLY A 218 5.28 7.50 8.27
C GLY A 218 4.25 8.53 7.76
N VAL A 219 2.98 8.36 8.11
CA VAL A 219 1.89 9.25 7.67
C VAL A 219 1.14 9.84 8.85
N THR A 220 0.52 11.00 8.64
CA THR A 220 -0.47 11.52 9.57
C THR A 220 -1.85 11.06 9.08
N LEU A 221 -2.59 10.34 9.94
CA LEU A 221 -3.84 9.70 9.60
C LEU A 221 -4.95 10.10 10.57
N HIS A 222 -6.08 10.53 10.05
CA HIS A 222 -7.31 10.75 10.79
C HIS A 222 -8.42 9.89 10.19
N VAL A 223 -9.11 9.08 11.01
CA VAL A 223 -10.25 8.26 10.59
C VAL A 223 -11.37 8.40 11.60
N GLY A 224 -12.58 8.63 11.13
CA GLY A 224 -13.75 8.70 11.98
C GLY A 224 -15.00 8.16 11.32
N CYS A 225 -15.93 7.69 12.13
CA CYS A 225 -17.29 7.39 11.71
C CYS A 225 -18.23 8.44 12.27
N THR A 226 -18.97 9.10 11.39
CA THR A 226 -19.90 10.17 11.77
C THR A 226 -21.12 9.61 12.48
N TYR A 227 -21.68 8.53 11.95
CA TYR A 227 -22.79 7.76 12.50
C TYR A 227 -22.84 6.35 11.91
N GLY A 228 -23.58 5.46 12.52
CA GLY A 228 -23.79 4.08 12.14
C GLY A 228 -24.26 3.28 13.36
N ASP A 229 -25.03 2.24 13.15
CA ASP A 229 -25.54 1.38 14.21
C ASP A 229 -24.85 0.03 14.28
N ASN A 230 -24.44 -0.51 13.14
CA ASN A 230 -23.73 -1.78 13.04
C ASN A 230 -22.22 -1.56 13.00
N ASP A 231 -21.48 -2.17 13.91
CA ASP A 231 -20.02 -2.01 13.98
C ASP A 231 -19.27 -2.59 12.77
N HIS A 232 -19.79 -3.62 12.11
CA HIS A 232 -19.27 -4.09 10.84
C HIS A 232 -19.35 -2.96 9.78
N HIS A 233 -20.51 -2.30 9.67
CA HIS A 233 -20.71 -1.19 8.74
C HIS A 233 -19.83 0.02 9.08
N ARG A 234 -19.66 0.33 10.38
CA ARG A 234 -18.71 1.35 10.83
C ARG A 234 -17.27 1.04 10.39
N ALA A 235 -16.83 -0.20 10.62
CA ALA A 235 -15.48 -0.61 10.24
C ALA A 235 -15.29 -0.57 8.72
N GLU A 236 -16.18 -1.22 7.98
CA GLU A 236 -16.01 -1.32 6.52
C GLU A 236 -16.14 0.03 5.81
N SER A 237 -17.07 0.89 6.23
CA SER A 237 -17.16 2.27 5.70
C SER A 237 -15.89 3.07 5.99
N ALA A 238 -15.28 2.89 7.19
CA ALA A 238 -14.02 3.55 7.55
C ALA A 238 -12.85 3.07 6.69
N PHE A 239 -12.73 1.75 6.42
CA PHE A 239 -11.70 1.22 5.52
C PHE A 239 -11.91 1.65 4.06
N LYS A 240 -13.15 1.76 3.59
CA LYS A 240 -13.47 2.32 2.27
C LYS A 240 -13.10 3.80 2.18
N ALA A 241 -13.44 4.58 3.19
CA ALA A 241 -13.07 6.00 3.27
C ALA A 241 -11.54 6.19 3.28
N LEU A 242 -10.83 5.38 4.07
CA LEU A 242 -9.37 5.35 4.11
C LEU A 242 -8.77 5.01 2.73
N ALA A 243 -9.31 4.01 2.06
CA ALA A 243 -8.88 3.60 0.72
C ALA A 243 -8.98 4.75 -0.28
N VAL A 244 -10.09 5.48 -0.28
CA VAL A 244 -10.31 6.66 -1.13
C VAL A 244 -9.34 7.79 -0.77
N ALA A 245 -9.13 8.05 0.52
CA ALA A 245 -8.20 9.07 1.00
C ALA A 245 -6.77 8.78 0.55
N ILE A 246 -6.30 7.54 0.72
CA ILE A 246 -4.96 7.12 0.30
C ILE A 246 -4.82 7.22 -1.22
N ARG A 247 -5.78 6.71 -1.98
CA ARG A 247 -5.76 6.80 -3.45
C ARG A 247 -5.63 8.25 -3.91
N THR A 248 -6.35 9.17 -3.29
CA THR A 248 -6.27 10.60 -3.58
C THR A 248 -4.90 11.16 -3.23
N ALA A 249 -4.38 10.90 -2.03
CA ALA A 249 -3.08 11.39 -1.59
C ALA A 249 -1.92 10.89 -2.46
N CYS A 250 -2.02 9.64 -2.94
CA CYS A 250 -1.03 8.97 -3.77
C CYS A 250 -1.13 9.33 -5.26
N THR A 251 -2.08 10.18 -5.68
CA THR A 251 -2.19 10.63 -7.08
C THR A 251 -0.89 11.29 -7.52
N ARG A 252 -0.30 10.77 -8.61
CA ARG A 252 0.91 11.33 -9.20
C ARG A 252 0.58 12.60 -10.00
N ARG A 253 1.40 13.62 -9.83
CA ARG A 253 1.38 14.85 -10.64
C ARG A 253 2.21 14.64 -11.89
N VAL A 254 1.65 14.96 -13.04
CA VAL A 254 2.34 14.86 -14.33
C VAL A 254 2.91 16.22 -14.76
N GLU A 255 3.86 16.22 -15.70
CA GLU A 255 4.48 17.43 -16.21
C GLU A 255 3.42 18.46 -16.65
N GLY A 256 3.55 19.68 -16.18
CA GLY A 256 2.60 20.79 -16.41
C GLY A 256 1.58 20.99 -15.28
N GLU A 257 1.45 20.05 -14.33
CA GLU A 257 0.61 20.23 -13.14
C GLU A 257 1.40 20.95 -12.01
N VAL A 258 0.69 21.68 -11.16
CA VAL A 258 1.28 22.31 -9.97
C VAL A 258 1.81 21.22 -9.03
N GLY A 259 3.09 21.30 -8.66
CA GLY A 259 3.80 20.34 -7.81
C GLY A 259 4.40 19.15 -8.55
N ALA A 260 4.38 19.13 -9.90
CA ALA A 260 5.12 18.14 -10.67
C ALA A 260 6.63 18.35 -10.51
N GLY A 261 7.36 17.25 -10.22
CA GLY A 261 8.81 17.30 -9.99
C GLY A 261 9.22 17.86 -8.63
N ASP A 262 8.26 18.25 -7.77
CA ASP A 262 8.53 18.90 -6.49
C ASP A 262 7.97 18.10 -5.31
N VAL A 263 8.46 18.43 -4.12
CA VAL A 263 7.90 17.99 -2.85
C VAL A 263 6.92 19.05 -2.36
N VAL A 264 5.65 18.71 -2.24
CA VAL A 264 4.59 19.62 -1.78
C VAL A 264 4.78 19.89 -0.29
N SER A 265 5.77 20.72 0.03
CA SER A 265 6.12 21.09 1.41
C SER A 265 6.82 22.45 1.43
N THR A 266 6.43 23.35 2.31
CA THR A 266 7.11 24.65 2.54
C THR A 266 8.55 24.48 3.05
N LYS A 267 8.90 23.30 3.56
CA LYS A 267 10.27 22.95 3.97
C LYS A 267 11.13 22.41 2.83
N GLY A 268 10.54 22.11 1.65
CA GLY A 268 11.23 21.47 0.53
C GLY A 268 11.56 19.99 0.73
N VAL A 269 11.20 19.42 1.89
CA VAL A 269 11.37 18.00 2.26
C VAL A 269 10.16 17.47 3.02
N LEU A 270 9.97 16.15 2.98
CA LEU A 270 8.96 15.41 3.77
C LEU A 270 9.64 14.38 4.66
#